data_bc28d9fd6d23815465a35452ee9acf82
#
_entry.id   bc28d9fd6d23815465a35452ee9acf82
#
_cell.length_a   1.000
_cell.length_b   1.000
_cell.length_c   1.000
_cell.angle_alpha   90.00
_cell.angle_beta   90.00
_cell.angle_gamma   90.00
#
_symmetry.space_group_name_H-M   'P 1'
#
loop_
_entity.id
_entity.type
_entity.pdbx_description
1 polymer ?
#
loop_
_entity_poly.entity_id
_entity_poly.type
_entity_poly.pdbx_seq_one_letter_code
_entity_poly.pdbx_strand_id
1 'polypeptide(L)'
;MSALWISHVTVTDPQAYKSYATRAVDIIAEYGGVFLSRGGAHRQLEGTAHERHLVVRFPSLDAAEKCYNSDAYQAALMYAQGASERQLVIVQETQ
;
A
#
# COMPACT_ATOMS: atom_id res chain seq x y z
N MET A 1 -15.48 -7.96 -9.58
CA MET A 1 -14.08 -8.28 -9.93
C MET A 1 -13.14 -7.69 -8.89
N SER A 2 -12.21 -8.49 -8.42
CA SER A 2 -11.21 -8.03 -7.47
C SER A 2 -10.23 -7.04 -8.10
N ALA A 3 -9.53 -6.32 -7.26
CA ALA A 3 -8.53 -5.35 -7.68
C ALA A 3 -7.28 -5.47 -6.81
N LEU A 4 -6.15 -5.05 -7.37
CA LEU A 4 -4.88 -5.05 -6.68
C LEU A 4 -4.47 -3.61 -6.35
N TRP A 5 -3.95 -3.46 -5.16
CA TRP A 5 -3.32 -2.24 -4.67
C TRP A 5 -1.82 -2.56 -4.64
N ILE A 6 -1.07 -1.90 -5.49
CA ILE A 6 0.34 -2.20 -5.68
C ILE A 6 1.17 -0.99 -5.26
N SER A 7 2.05 -1.19 -4.31
CA SER A 7 2.86 -0.12 -3.75
C SER A 7 4.35 -0.45 -3.82
N HIS A 8 5.14 0.53 -4.21
CA HIS A 8 6.60 0.47 -4.21
C HIS A 8 7.09 1.57 -3.29
N VAL A 9 7.93 1.23 -2.32
CA VAL A 9 8.28 2.13 -1.22
C VAL A 9 9.77 2.09 -0.92
N THR A 10 10.37 3.27 -0.81
CA THR A 10 11.69 3.44 -0.20
C THR A 10 11.49 4.25 1.07
N VAL A 11 11.84 3.67 2.21
CA VAL A 11 11.65 4.31 3.52
C VAL A 11 12.87 5.17 3.83
N THR A 12 12.64 6.46 4.14
CA THR A 12 13.70 7.40 4.49
C THR A 12 13.73 7.72 5.98
N ASP A 13 12.59 7.56 6.66
CA ASP A 13 12.49 7.68 8.12
C ASP A 13 11.73 6.45 8.66
N PRO A 14 12.46 5.40 9.06
CA PRO A 14 11.81 4.15 9.48
C PRO A 14 10.87 4.30 10.67
N GLN A 15 11.17 5.18 11.62
CA GLN A 15 10.35 5.34 12.80
C GLN A 15 8.99 5.96 12.48
N ALA A 16 8.99 7.03 11.68
CA ALA A 16 7.76 7.69 11.25
C ALA A 16 6.95 6.76 10.33
N TYR A 17 7.64 6.05 9.43
CA TYR A 17 6.97 5.12 8.52
C TYR A 17 6.30 3.98 9.27
N LYS A 18 6.90 3.50 10.35
CA LYS A 18 6.30 2.46 11.20
C LYS A 18 4.95 2.92 11.78
N SER A 19 4.83 4.19 12.13
CA SER A 19 3.58 4.75 12.61
C SER A 19 2.49 4.69 11.55
N TYR A 20 2.84 4.95 10.29
CA TYR A 20 1.93 4.75 9.16
C TYR A 20 1.57 3.28 9.00
N ALA A 21 2.55 2.41 8.92
CA ALA A 21 2.35 0.98 8.60
C ALA A 21 1.46 0.29 9.63
N THR A 22 1.67 0.57 10.91
CA THR A 22 0.88 -0.02 12.00
C THR A 22 -0.61 0.33 11.86
N ARG A 23 -0.92 1.55 11.47
CA ARG A 23 -2.30 2.01 11.29
C ARG A 23 -2.89 1.50 9.99
N ALA A 24 -2.13 1.56 8.91
CA ALA A 24 -2.59 1.20 7.57
C ALA A 24 -3.03 -0.26 7.47
N VAL A 25 -2.33 -1.17 8.14
CA VAL A 25 -2.65 -2.60 8.12
C VAL A 25 -4.09 -2.84 8.56
N ASP A 26 -4.49 -2.25 9.68
CA ASP A 26 -5.84 -2.44 10.23
C ASP A 26 -6.91 -1.79 9.34
N ILE A 27 -6.62 -0.60 8.83
CA ILE A 27 -7.54 0.13 7.95
C ILE A 27 -7.76 -0.65 6.65
N ILE A 28 -6.69 -1.13 6.03
CA ILE A 28 -6.77 -1.92 4.80
C ILE A 28 -7.61 -3.18 5.02
N ALA A 29 -7.43 -3.86 6.14
CA ALA A 29 -8.23 -5.05 6.49
C ALA A 29 -9.71 -4.71 6.64
N GLU A 30 -10.05 -3.58 7.23
CA GLU A 30 -11.44 -3.14 7.40
C GLU A 30 -12.16 -2.95 6.07
N TYR A 31 -11.43 -2.54 5.02
CA TYR A 31 -12.01 -2.38 3.68
C TYR A 31 -11.93 -3.64 2.83
N GLY A 32 -11.59 -4.77 3.46
CA GLY A 32 -11.56 -6.07 2.79
C GLY A 32 -10.25 -6.39 2.08
N GLY A 33 -9.20 -5.62 2.35
CA GLY A 33 -7.89 -5.87 1.77
C GLY A 33 -7.19 -7.07 2.39
N VAL A 34 -6.58 -7.88 1.54
CA VAL A 34 -5.78 -9.05 1.94
C VAL A 34 -4.39 -8.88 1.37
N PHE A 35 -3.38 -8.90 2.24
CA PHE A 35 -2.00 -8.78 1.80
C PHE A 35 -1.55 -10.03 1.08
N LEU A 36 -1.12 -9.89 -0.17
CA LEU A 36 -0.56 -10.96 -0.99
C LEU A 36 0.97 -10.93 -0.92
N SER A 37 1.55 -9.73 -0.83
CA SER A 37 2.97 -9.52 -0.63
C SER A 37 3.15 -8.33 0.29
N ARG A 38 4.10 -8.44 1.21
CA ARG A 38 4.29 -7.39 2.22
C ARG A 38 5.77 -7.28 2.56
N GLY A 39 6.53 -6.70 1.62
CA GLY A 39 7.95 -6.46 1.83
C GLY A 39 8.81 -7.72 1.79
N GLY A 40 8.38 -8.74 1.06
CA GLY A 40 9.12 -9.98 0.89
C GLY A 40 10.30 -9.85 -0.08
N ALA A 41 10.98 -10.97 -0.28
CA ALA A 41 12.08 -11.03 -1.25
C ALA A 41 11.58 -10.66 -2.65
N HIS A 42 12.39 -9.93 -3.37
CA HIS A 42 12.01 -9.43 -4.70
C HIS A 42 13.23 -9.32 -5.59
N ARG A 43 12.99 -9.13 -6.89
CA ARG A 43 14.01 -8.90 -7.91
C ARG A 43 13.58 -7.71 -8.75
N GLN A 44 14.37 -6.64 -8.74
CA GLN A 44 14.13 -5.48 -9.59
C GLN A 44 14.78 -5.75 -10.95
N LEU A 45 13.97 -5.86 -12.00
CA LEU A 45 14.48 -6.19 -13.35
C LEU A 45 14.60 -4.95 -14.22
N GLU A 46 13.67 -4.02 -14.10
CA GLU A 46 13.67 -2.77 -14.86
C GLU A 46 13.11 -1.65 -13.98
N GLY A 47 13.46 -0.43 -14.30
CA GLY A 47 12.93 0.76 -13.64
C GLY A 47 13.68 1.14 -12.36
N THR A 48 13.14 2.09 -11.64
CA THR A 48 13.70 2.59 -10.39
C THR A 48 13.54 1.56 -9.28
N ALA A 49 14.63 1.23 -8.60
CA ALA A 49 14.59 0.28 -7.50
C ALA A 49 13.97 0.91 -6.25
N HIS A 50 13.12 0.14 -5.57
CA HIS A 50 12.59 0.47 -4.24
C HIS A 50 12.87 -0.68 -3.29
N GLU A 51 12.96 -0.37 -2.00
CA GLU A 51 13.29 -1.36 -0.97
C GLU A 51 12.18 -2.36 -0.73
N ARG A 52 10.92 -1.91 -0.85
CA ARG A 52 9.76 -2.70 -0.48
C ARG A 52 8.69 -2.65 -1.54
N HIS A 53 8.01 -3.77 -1.69
CA HIS A 53 6.88 -3.91 -2.61
C HIS A 53 5.74 -4.57 -1.85
N LEU A 54 4.56 -3.99 -1.94
CA LEU A 54 3.37 -4.50 -1.27
C LEU A 54 2.29 -4.73 -2.31
N VAL A 55 1.59 -5.85 -2.20
CA VAL A 55 0.44 -6.15 -3.05
C VAL A 55 -0.71 -6.53 -2.14
N VAL A 56 -1.82 -5.83 -2.28
CA VAL A 56 -3.03 -6.08 -1.51
C VAL A 56 -4.16 -6.35 -2.48
N ARG A 57 -4.95 -7.39 -2.22
CA ARG A 57 -6.16 -7.67 -3.00
C ARG A 57 -7.37 -7.12 -2.27
N PHE A 58 -8.16 -6.34 -2.98
CA PHE A 58 -9.45 -5.83 -2.50
C PHE A 58 -10.59 -6.50 -3.26
N PRO A 59 -11.81 -6.53 -2.69
CA PRO A 59 -12.96 -7.13 -3.38
C PRO A 59 -13.30 -6.46 -4.71
N SER A 60 -12.97 -5.17 -4.85
CA SER A 60 -13.25 -4.41 -6.07
C SER A 60 -12.35 -3.19 -6.14
N LEU A 61 -12.29 -2.59 -7.33
CA LEU A 61 -11.58 -1.32 -7.52
C LEU A 61 -12.18 -0.23 -6.64
N ASP A 62 -13.51 -0.20 -6.53
CA ASP A 62 -14.21 0.78 -5.68
C ASP A 62 -13.86 0.61 -4.22
N ALA A 63 -13.75 -0.62 -3.73
CA ALA A 63 -13.36 -0.87 -2.33
C ALA A 63 -11.95 -0.36 -2.05
N ALA A 64 -11.02 -0.59 -2.96
CA ALA A 64 -9.66 -0.09 -2.84
C ALA A 64 -9.61 1.44 -2.82
N GLU A 65 -10.35 2.07 -3.72
CA GLU A 65 -10.41 3.53 -3.79
C GLU A 65 -11.06 4.14 -2.53
N LYS A 66 -12.12 3.52 -2.03
CA LYS A 66 -12.76 3.96 -0.77
C LYS A 66 -11.81 3.85 0.41
N CYS A 67 -11.00 2.79 0.46
CA CYS A 67 -9.98 2.64 1.49
C CYS A 67 -9.00 3.81 1.42
N TYR A 68 -8.46 4.08 0.25
CA TYR A 68 -7.49 5.16 0.06
C TYR A 68 -8.06 6.52 0.46
N ASN A 69 -9.29 6.81 0.07
CA ASN A 69 -9.95 8.10 0.31
C ASN A 69 -10.61 8.19 1.69
N SER A 70 -10.57 7.14 2.51
CA SER A 70 -11.15 7.19 3.84
C SER A 70 -10.40 8.18 4.73
N ASP A 71 -11.10 8.79 5.66
CA ASP A 71 -10.50 9.72 6.61
C ASP A 71 -9.40 9.03 7.42
N ALA A 72 -9.64 7.78 7.81
CA ALA A 72 -8.70 7.00 8.59
C ALA A 72 -7.39 6.76 7.81
N TYR A 73 -7.50 6.34 6.54
CA TYR A 73 -6.30 6.10 5.73
C TYR A 73 -5.54 7.40 5.45
N GLN A 74 -6.25 8.47 5.13
CA GLN A 74 -5.61 9.77 4.86
C GLN A 74 -4.90 10.31 6.11
N ALA A 75 -5.47 10.09 7.29
CA ALA A 75 -4.81 10.46 8.55
C ALA A 75 -3.54 9.62 8.76
N ALA A 76 -3.60 8.31 8.50
CA ALA A 76 -2.43 7.44 8.60
C ALA A 76 -1.34 7.84 7.60
N LEU A 77 -1.74 8.21 6.39
CA LEU A 77 -0.83 8.58 5.30
C LEU A 77 0.06 9.78 5.66
N MET A 78 -0.41 10.65 6.53
CA MET A 78 0.38 11.81 6.97
C MET A 78 1.68 11.39 7.66
N TYR A 79 1.70 10.23 8.31
CA TYR A 79 2.93 9.69 8.92
C TYR A 79 3.93 9.19 7.87
N ALA A 80 3.47 8.82 6.68
CA ALA A 80 4.33 8.36 5.59
C ALA A 80 4.90 9.52 4.76
N GLN A 81 4.25 10.67 4.78
CA GLN A 81 4.70 11.85 4.05
C GLN A 81 5.99 12.39 4.68
N GLY A 82 7.00 12.63 3.84
CA GLY A 82 8.31 13.04 4.31
C GLY A 82 9.16 11.92 4.92
N ALA A 83 8.56 10.73 5.12
CA ALA A 83 9.23 9.57 5.70
C ALA A 83 9.52 8.47 4.65
N SER A 84 9.05 8.65 3.44
CA SER A 84 9.19 7.65 2.37
C SER A 84 8.98 8.27 0.99
N GLU A 85 9.53 7.58 0.00
CA GLU A 85 9.23 7.81 -1.41
C GLU A 85 8.36 6.66 -1.88
N ARG A 86 7.17 6.96 -2.38
CA ARG A 86 6.15 5.96 -2.64
C ARG A 86 5.54 6.11 -4.02
N GLN A 87 5.21 4.96 -4.60
CA GLN A 87 4.34 4.86 -5.77
C GLN A 87 3.22 3.91 -5.40
N LEU A 88 2.00 4.25 -5.74
CA LEU A 88 0.82 3.44 -5.43
C LEU A 88 -0.14 3.51 -6.60
N VAL A 89 -0.56 2.33 -7.06
CA VAL A 89 -1.57 2.20 -8.11
C VAL A 89 -2.57 1.14 -7.70
N ILE A 90 -3.82 1.34 -8.07
CA ILE A 90 -4.85 0.31 -7.95
C ILE A 90 -5.28 -0.08 -9.35
N VAL A 91 -5.43 -1.38 -9.58
CA VAL A 91 -5.77 -1.91 -10.91
C VAL A 91 -6.68 -3.11 -10.76
N GLN A 92 -7.70 -3.17 -11.60
CA GLN A 92 -8.64 -4.29 -11.60
C GLN A 92 -7.98 -5.54 -12.17
N GLU A 93 -8.21 -6.67 -11.52
CA GLU A 93 -7.67 -7.94 -11.99
C GLU A 93 -8.40 -8.41 -13.26
N THR A 94 -7.65 -9.14 -14.08
CA THR A 94 -8.21 -9.84 -15.22
C THR A 94 -9.05 -11.01 -14.71
N GLN A 95 -10.18 -11.23 -15.33
CA GLN A 95 -11.01 -12.39 -15.03
C GLN A 95 -10.41 -13.67 -15.59
#